data_00c7ac917728ee725bc15a82b3b675e6
#
_entry.id   00c7ac917728ee725bc15a82b3b675e6
#
_cell.length_a   1.000
_cell.length_b   1.000
_cell.length_c   1.000
_cell.angle_alpha   90.00
_cell.angle_beta   90.00
_cell.angle_gamma   90.00
#
_symmetry.space_group_name_H-M   'P 1'
#
loop_
_entity.id
_entity.type
_entity.pdbx_description
1 polymer ?
#
loop_
_entity_poly.entity_id
_entity_poly.type
_entity_poly.pdbx_seq_one_letter_code
_entity_poly.pdbx_strand_id
1 'polypeptide(L)'
;MKNPIIDLHCDLLSYLNRPNSNINNSEDIGCSIPYLKEGNVKLQVMAIFAPTEAKSHQMGLEQSEIFKDISTKNSSLFRFEKQDLMNFEENEKIGILASIENASAFCDEDLLLKKGFENLERIIDNVENLFYIGLTHHLENRFGGGNFSRAGLKNDGKALLDFLDNKKIAVDFSHTSDALAYDILNYISNNNLNIPILASHSNYRPIYHHPRNLPDEIAKEIINQQGLIGLNFVRAFAHNEHPEVLFDHLNHGLERGGESAVAYGADFFFTKSHPDKSRIPFYHKEHENSASYIALNEEIQKKFDHEICKKLSYQNALEFLNRLWRI
;
A
#
# COMPACT_ATOMS: atom_id res chain seq x y z
N MET A 1 -20.43 16.08 7.75
CA MET A 1 -19.23 16.54 7.00
C MET A 1 -18.62 15.31 6.30
N LYS A 2 -18.01 15.48 5.14
CA LYS A 2 -17.33 14.37 4.45
C LYS A 2 -16.02 14.06 5.17
N ASN A 3 -15.80 12.81 5.61
CA ASN A 3 -14.52 12.44 6.20
C ASN A 3 -13.39 12.63 5.19
N PRO A 4 -12.21 13.12 5.60
CA PRO A 4 -11.03 13.05 4.77
C PRO A 4 -10.62 11.58 4.56
N ILE A 5 -9.91 11.29 3.48
CA ILE A 5 -9.46 9.93 3.14
C ILE A 5 -7.95 9.88 3.15
N ILE A 6 -7.43 8.81 3.75
CA ILE A 6 -6.06 8.31 3.53
C ILE A 6 -6.18 7.00 2.78
N ASP A 7 -5.58 6.92 1.60
CA ASP A 7 -5.46 5.68 0.83
C ASP A 7 -4.00 5.20 0.87
N LEU A 8 -3.82 3.98 1.39
CA LEU A 8 -2.49 3.43 1.68
C LEU A 8 -1.75 2.93 0.43
N HIS A 9 -2.42 2.82 -0.75
CA HIS A 9 -1.76 2.24 -1.91
C HIS A 9 -2.40 2.62 -3.25
N CYS A 10 -1.57 3.10 -4.17
CA CYS A 10 -1.89 3.16 -5.60
C CYS A 10 -0.61 3.12 -6.46
N ASP A 11 -0.72 2.66 -7.72
CA ASP A 11 0.37 2.55 -8.71
C ASP A 11 0.52 3.76 -9.62
N LEU A 12 0.24 4.95 -9.09
CA LEU A 12 0.31 6.18 -9.90
C LEU A 12 1.71 6.42 -10.47
N LEU A 13 2.77 6.12 -9.72
CA LEU A 13 4.15 6.31 -10.17
C LEU A 13 4.51 5.38 -11.33
N SER A 14 4.08 4.11 -11.27
CA SER A 14 4.24 3.15 -12.35
C SER A 14 3.51 3.59 -13.63
N TYR A 15 2.31 4.19 -13.48
CA TYR A 15 1.60 4.80 -14.61
C TYR A 15 2.35 5.99 -15.17
N LEU A 16 2.85 6.90 -14.31
CA LEU A 16 3.55 8.12 -14.73
C LEU A 16 4.92 7.84 -15.37
N ASN A 17 5.52 6.68 -15.12
CA ASN A 17 6.76 6.23 -15.80
C ASN A 17 6.50 5.77 -17.26
N ARG A 18 5.28 5.83 -17.74
CA ARG A 18 4.92 5.45 -19.13
C ARG A 18 4.91 6.67 -20.05
N PRO A 19 5.24 6.49 -21.35
CA PRO A 19 5.10 7.56 -22.32
C PRO A 19 3.65 8.07 -22.40
N ASN A 20 3.48 9.38 -22.55
CA ASN A 20 2.19 10.07 -22.68
C ASN A 20 1.24 9.93 -21.48
N SER A 21 1.74 9.50 -20.32
CA SER A 21 0.96 9.49 -19.09
C SER A 21 0.65 10.92 -18.61
N ASN A 22 -0.51 11.07 -17.97
CA ASN A 22 -0.94 12.37 -17.42
C ASN A 22 -1.68 12.14 -16.09
N ILE A 23 -1.17 12.70 -15.01
CA ILE A 23 -1.74 12.60 -13.67
C ILE A 23 -3.18 13.09 -13.54
N ASN A 24 -3.64 13.94 -14.47
CA ASN A 24 -5.01 14.43 -14.53
C ASN A 24 -5.94 13.60 -15.42
N ASN A 25 -5.44 12.52 -16.04
CA ASN A 25 -6.24 11.70 -16.94
C ASN A 25 -7.06 10.66 -16.17
N SER A 26 -8.33 11.01 -15.88
CA SER A 26 -9.27 10.14 -15.16
C SER A 26 -9.76 8.93 -15.99
N GLU A 27 -9.56 8.92 -17.31
CA GLU A 27 -9.90 7.76 -18.14
C GLU A 27 -8.86 6.63 -18.05
N ASP A 28 -7.64 6.96 -17.60
CA ASP A 28 -6.54 6.01 -17.54
C ASP A 28 -6.35 5.40 -16.15
N ILE A 29 -6.52 6.20 -15.09
CA ILE A 29 -6.18 5.75 -13.74
C ILE A 29 -7.18 6.23 -12.70
N GLY A 30 -7.60 5.32 -11.81
CA GLY A 30 -8.59 5.56 -10.76
C GLY A 30 -8.15 6.53 -9.66
N CYS A 31 -6.84 6.80 -9.53
CA CYS A 31 -6.26 7.75 -8.57
C CYS A 31 -5.71 9.03 -9.25
N SER A 32 -6.33 9.49 -10.35
CA SER A 32 -6.00 10.78 -10.96
C SER A 32 -6.30 11.95 -9.99
N ILE A 33 -5.61 13.09 -10.15
CA ILE A 33 -5.86 14.27 -9.28
C ILE A 33 -7.34 14.68 -9.24
N PRO A 34 -8.10 14.73 -10.37
CA PRO A 34 -9.53 15.02 -10.31
C PRO A 34 -10.29 14.04 -9.40
N TYR A 35 -10.07 12.74 -9.53
CA TYR A 35 -10.74 11.74 -8.70
C TYR A 35 -10.32 11.78 -7.23
N LEU A 36 -9.04 12.00 -6.94
CA LEU A 36 -8.56 12.19 -5.57
C LEU A 36 -9.25 13.37 -4.89
N LYS A 37 -9.40 14.50 -5.59
CA LYS A 37 -10.11 15.68 -5.09
C LYS A 37 -11.59 15.40 -4.86
N GLU A 38 -12.26 14.78 -5.82
CA GLU A 38 -13.69 14.44 -5.74
C GLU A 38 -13.97 13.50 -4.58
N GLY A 39 -13.08 12.50 -4.34
CA GLY A 39 -13.17 11.54 -3.24
C GLY A 39 -12.74 12.10 -1.88
N ASN A 40 -12.34 13.38 -1.78
CA ASN A 40 -11.81 13.99 -0.56
C ASN A 40 -10.56 13.30 -0.01
N VAL A 41 -9.71 12.76 -0.91
CA VAL A 41 -8.42 12.17 -0.51
C VAL A 41 -7.49 13.28 -0.08
N LYS A 42 -7.02 13.19 1.17
CA LYS A 42 -6.09 14.15 1.79
C LYS A 42 -4.67 13.62 1.86
N LEU A 43 -4.50 12.29 1.82
CA LEU A 43 -3.20 11.63 1.73
C LEU A 43 -3.30 10.40 0.84
N GLN A 44 -2.47 10.35 -0.18
CA GLN A 44 -2.30 9.20 -1.08
C GLN A 44 -0.89 8.63 -0.94
N VAL A 45 -0.79 7.35 -0.61
CA VAL A 45 0.47 6.62 -0.71
C VAL A 45 0.65 6.12 -2.13
N MET A 46 1.78 6.44 -2.74
CA MET A 46 2.13 6.12 -4.12
C MET A 46 3.24 5.07 -4.14
N ALA A 47 2.94 3.88 -4.67
CA ALA A 47 3.89 2.80 -4.75
C ALA A 47 4.92 2.99 -5.86
N ILE A 48 6.19 2.78 -5.54
CA ILE A 48 7.27 2.51 -6.48
C ILE A 48 7.21 1.01 -6.76
N PHE A 49 6.67 0.63 -7.91
CA PHE A 49 6.49 -0.75 -8.32
C PHE A 49 7.45 -1.13 -9.44
N ALA A 50 8.07 -2.31 -9.32
CA ALA A 50 8.76 -2.96 -10.42
C ALA A 50 8.51 -4.49 -10.38
N PRO A 51 8.35 -5.14 -11.54
CA PRO A 51 8.23 -6.60 -11.61
C PRO A 51 9.53 -7.28 -11.15
N THR A 52 9.49 -8.59 -10.93
CA THR A 52 10.70 -9.38 -10.63
C THR A 52 11.35 -9.82 -11.95
N GLU A 53 12.18 -8.95 -12.51
CA GLU A 53 12.90 -9.18 -13.76
C GLU A 53 14.22 -8.40 -13.82
N ALA A 54 15.04 -8.65 -14.83
CA ALA A 54 16.30 -7.96 -15.03
C ALA A 54 16.08 -6.45 -15.19
N LYS A 55 16.90 -5.65 -14.52
CA LYS A 55 16.88 -4.17 -14.53
C LYS A 55 15.66 -3.53 -13.83
N SER A 56 14.89 -4.28 -13.07
CA SER A 56 13.77 -3.72 -12.28
C SER A 56 14.20 -2.57 -11.36
N HIS A 57 15.44 -2.59 -10.86
CA HIS A 57 16.01 -1.49 -10.07
C HIS A 57 16.05 -0.15 -10.82
N GLN A 58 16.18 -0.16 -12.15
CA GLN A 58 16.16 1.08 -12.95
C GLN A 58 14.75 1.70 -12.94
N MET A 59 13.72 0.87 -13.09
CA MET A 59 12.32 1.32 -13.01
C MET A 59 12.00 1.94 -11.64
N GLY A 60 12.50 1.34 -10.56
CA GLY A 60 12.32 1.88 -9.22
C GLY A 60 13.02 3.25 -9.02
N LEU A 61 14.24 3.39 -9.51
CA LEU A 61 14.96 4.67 -9.49
C LEU A 61 14.24 5.75 -10.30
N GLU A 62 13.77 5.43 -11.51
CA GLU A 62 13.00 6.35 -12.36
C GLU A 62 11.72 6.84 -11.67
N GLN A 63 10.96 5.92 -11.04
CA GLN A 63 9.75 6.27 -10.30
C GLN A 63 10.06 7.14 -9.07
N SER A 64 11.19 6.92 -8.39
CA SER A 64 11.61 7.78 -7.28
C SER A 64 11.95 9.21 -7.73
N GLU A 65 12.55 9.37 -8.92
CA GLU A 65 12.78 10.70 -9.52
C GLU A 65 11.46 11.37 -9.92
N ILE A 66 10.48 10.61 -10.45
CA ILE A 66 9.13 11.12 -10.70
C ILE A 66 8.49 11.62 -9.41
N PHE A 67 8.55 10.84 -8.31
CA PHE A 67 8.02 11.26 -7.02
C PHE A 67 8.71 12.52 -6.50
N LYS A 68 10.03 12.62 -6.66
CA LYS A 68 10.82 13.79 -6.28
C LYS A 68 10.28 15.09 -6.87
N ASP A 69 9.86 15.02 -8.12
CA ASP A 69 9.44 16.20 -8.90
C ASP A 69 7.92 16.44 -8.88
N ILE A 70 7.11 15.44 -8.50
CA ILE A 70 5.65 15.45 -8.73
C ILE A 70 4.94 16.60 -8.03
N SER A 71 5.31 16.92 -6.80
CA SER A 71 4.70 18.03 -6.03
C SER A 71 5.12 19.42 -6.53
N THR A 72 6.31 19.55 -7.10
CA THR A 72 6.77 20.80 -7.71
C THR A 72 6.09 21.05 -9.06
N LYS A 73 5.77 19.99 -9.79
CA LYS A 73 5.07 20.05 -11.10
C LYS A 73 3.56 20.15 -10.96
N ASN A 74 2.98 19.87 -9.78
CA ASN A 74 1.53 19.84 -9.55
C ASN A 74 1.18 20.58 -8.25
N SER A 75 0.65 21.78 -8.37
CA SER A 75 0.29 22.65 -7.23
C SER A 75 -0.79 22.06 -6.30
N SER A 76 -1.52 21.04 -6.74
CA SER A 76 -2.51 20.32 -5.93
C SER A 76 -1.91 19.31 -4.97
N LEU A 77 -0.61 19.00 -5.09
CA LEU A 77 0.11 18.01 -4.30
C LEU A 77 1.14 18.68 -3.39
N PHE A 78 1.44 18.03 -2.27
CA PHE A 78 2.59 18.36 -1.41
C PHE A 78 3.16 17.08 -0.78
N ARG A 79 4.45 17.08 -0.45
CA ARG A 79 5.06 15.98 0.31
C ARG A 79 4.58 16.03 1.73
N PHE A 80 4.02 14.91 2.20
CA PHE A 80 3.47 14.82 3.53
C PHE A 80 4.57 14.51 4.54
N GLU A 81 4.64 15.30 5.60
CA GLU A 81 5.65 15.21 6.64
C GLU A 81 5.02 15.11 8.04
N LYS A 82 5.84 14.79 9.04
CA LYS A 82 5.39 14.66 10.44
C LYS A 82 4.60 15.85 10.95
N GLN A 83 4.98 17.06 10.58
CA GLN A 83 4.31 18.29 11.01
C GLN A 83 2.88 18.40 10.46
N ASP A 84 2.59 17.80 9.31
CA ASP A 84 1.28 17.86 8.65
C ASP A 84 0.23 17.00 9.34
N LEU A 85 0.65 16.07 10.24
CA LEU A 85 -0.27 15.29 11.07
C LEU A 85 -1.18 16.16 11.94
N MET A 86 -0.68 17.31 12.42
CA MET A 86 -1.44 18.18 13.33
C MET A 86 -2.60 18.92 12.65
N ASN A 87 -2.44 19.23 11.36
CA ASN A 87 -3.42 20.01 10.58
C ASN A 87 -3.97 19.20 9.40
N PHE A 88 -3.99 17.88 9.52
CA PHE A 88 -4.33 16.96 8.43
C PHE A 88 -5.68 17.28 7.77
N GLU A 89 -6.72 17.50 8.58
CA GLU A 89 -8.07 17.75 8.09
C GLU A 89 -8.22 19.12 7.40
N GLU A 90 -7.38 20.08 7.75
CA GLU A 90 -7.43 21.46 7.26
C GLU A 90 -6.69 21.64 5.91
N ASN A 91 -5.86 20.68 5.52
CA ASN A 91 -5.10 20.76 4.29
C ASN A 91 -6.01 20.82 3.05
N GLU A 92 -5.86 21.86 2.23
CA GLU A 92 -6.58 21.98 0.96
C GLU A 92 -5.95 21.15 -0.17
N LYS A 93 -4.65 20.85 -0.07
CA LYS A 93 -3.90 20.05 -1.03
C LYS A 93 -3.86 18.58 -0.60
N ILE A 94 -3.55 17.72 -1.54
CA ILE A 94 -3.37 16.29 -1.31
C ILE A 94 -1.93 16.04 -0.89
N GLY A 95 -1.73 15.51 0.31
CA GLY A 95 -0.45 14.99 0.77
C GLY A 95 -0.09 13.72 0.01
N ILE A 96 1.20 13.53 -0.25
CA ILE A 96 1.72 12.32 -0.87
C ILE A 96 2.84 11.72 -0.04
N LEU A 97 2.85 10.39 0.09
CA LEU A 97 3.94 9.57 0.62
C LEU A 97 4.34 8.53 -0.41
N ALA A 98 5.61 8.15 -0.42
CA ALA A 98 6.08 7.04 -1.25
C ALA A 98 6.14 5.74 -0.45
N SER A 99 6.01 4.63 -1.15
CA SER A 99 6.28 3.28 -0.68
C SER A 99 7.01 2.48 -1.75
N ILE A 100 7.53 1.30 -1.40
CA ILE A 100 8.06 0.35 -2.37
C ILE A 100 7.19 -0.90 -2.35
N GLU A 101 6.64 -1.25 -3.49
CA GLU A 101 6.00 -2.53 -3.72
C GLU A 101 6.93 -3.42 -4.54
N ASN A 102 7.41 -4.50 -3.93
CA ASN A 102 8.45 -5.39 -4.44
C ASN A 102 9.88 -4.82 -4.37
N ALA A 103 10.69 -5.39 -3.51
CA ALA A 103 12.10 -5.02 -3.30
C ALA A 103 12.99 -5.15 -4.57
N SER A 104 12.51 -5.85 -5.61
CA SER A 104 13.17 -5.85 -6.93
C SER A 104 13.31 -4.44 -7.51
N ALA A 105 12.48 -3.48 -7.06
CA ALA A 105 12.54 -2.07 -7.47
C ALA A 105 13.85 -1.36 -7.06
N PHE A 106 14.61 -1.90 -6.13
CA PHE A 106 15.94 -1.38 -5.79
C PHE A 106 17.05 -2.41 -5.99
N CYS A 107 16.72 -3.72 -5.99
CA CYS A 107 17.71 -4.79 -6.13
C CYS A 107 17.08 -6.01 -6.83
N ASP A 108 17.24 -6.09 -8.14
CA ASP A 108 16.83 -7.28 -8.91
C ASP A 108 17.80 -8.46 -8.73
N GLU A 109 17.48 -9.61 -9.34
CA GLU A 109 18.16 -10.89 -9.12
C GLU A 109 19.66 -10.85 -9.48
N ASP A 110 20.03 -10.08 -10.49
CA ASP A 110 21.41 -10.04 -11.04
C ASP A 110 22.29 -8.99 -10.36
N LEU A 111 21.71 -8.10 -9.57
CA LEU A 111 22.44 -7.01 -8.95
C LEU A 111 23.14 -7.46 -7.65
N LEU A 112 24.36 -6.99 -7.41
CA LEU A 112 25.00 -7.19 -6.10
C LEU A 112 24.18 -6.55 -5.00
N LEU A 113 23.92 -7.26 -3.89
CA LEU A 113 23.08 -6.78 -2.79
C LEU A 113 23.55 -5.41 -2.25
N LYS A 114 24.86 -5.21 -2.12
CA LYS A 114 25.44 -3.91 -1.74
C LYS A 114 24.96 -2.78 -2.66
N LYS A 115 24.95 -3.03 -3.99
CA LYS A 115 24.48 -2.04 -4.96
C LYS A 115 22.97 -1.81 -4.86
N GLY A 116 22.22 -2.85 -4.53
CA GLY A 116 20.81 -2.75 -4.21
C GLY A 116 20.53 -1.81 -3.03
N PHE A 117 21.29 -1.94 -1.94
CA PHE A 117 21.17 -1.01 -0.80
C PHE A 117 21.57 0.42 -1.14
N GLU A 118 22.61 0.64 -1.96
CA GLU A 118 22.94 1.98 -2.47
C GLU A 118 21.77 2.58 -3.29
N ASN A 119 21.08 1.76 -4.08
CA ASN A 119 19.88 2.19 -4.80
C ASN A 119 18.73 2.50 -3.84
N LEU A 120 18.51 1.68 -2.79
CA LEU A 120 17.49 1.92 -1.77
C LEU A 120 17.73 3.24 -1.04
N GLU A 121 18.97 3.51 -0.62
CA GLU A 121 19.34 4.80 -0.02
C GLU A 121 19.07 5.97 -0.96
N ARG A 122 19.39 5.83 -2.25
CA ARG A 122 19.05 6.85 -3.26
C ARG A 122 17.55 7.06 -3.42
N ILE A 123 16.75 5.99 -3.40
CA ILE A 123 15.28 6.10 -3.41
C ILE A 123 14.81 6.85 -2.16
N ILE A 124 15.31 6.48 -0.97
CA ILE A 124 14.97 7.16 0.29
C ILE A 124 15.30 8.65 0.22
N ASP A 125 16.48 9.02 -0.28
CA ASP A 125 16.90 10.41 -0.46
C ASP A 125 15.98 11.18 -1.42
N ASN A 126 15.49 10.55 -2.50
CA ASN A 126 14.59 11.17 -3.45
C ASN A 126 13.19 11.40 -2.88
N VAL A 127 12.69 10.45 -2.07
CA VAL A 127 11.31 10.52 -1.54
C VAL A 127 11.25 11.14 -0.14
N GLU A 128 12.38 11.23 0.58
CA GLU A 128 12.57 11.76 1.94
C GLU A 128 11.87 10.91 3.02
N ASN A 129 10.56 10.69 2.91
CA ASN A 129 9.77 9.88 3.83
C ASN A 129 9.23 8.64 3.10
N LEU A 130 9.97 7.53 3.14
CA LEU A 130 9.50 6.25 2.65
C LEU A 130 8.61 5.59 3.72
N PHE A 131 7.35 5.28 3.38
CA PHE A 131 6.38 4.81 4.36
C PHE A 131 6.56 3.33 4.67
N TYR A 132 6.58 2.48 3.64
CA TYR A 132 6.77 1.04 3.79
C TYR A 132 7.51 0.41 2.61
N ILE A 133 8.01 -0.81 2.84
CA ILE A 133 8.62 -1.67 1.81
C ILE A 133 7.96 -3.05 1.85
N GLY A 134 7.41 -3.48 0.71
CA GLY A 134 7.05 -4.87 0.42
C GLY A 134 8.26 -5.64 -0.11
N LEU A 135 8.54 -6.82 0.45
CA LEU A 135 9.68 -7.63 0.02
C LEU A 135 9.47 -8.25 -1.36
N THR A 136 8.23 -8.60 -1.67
CA THR A 136 7.85 -9.38 -2.86
C THR A 136 6.60 -8.82 -3.52
N HIS A 137 6.35 -9.27 -4.75
CA HIS A 137 5.05 -9.16 -5.43
C HIS A 137 4.45 -10.57 -5.57
N HIS A 138 3.88 -10.94 -6.71
CA HIS A 138 3.22 -12.24 -6.88
C HIS A 138 4.16 -13.44 -6.83
N LEU A 139 5.35 -13.31 -7.39
CA LEU A 139 6.32 -14.38 -7.56
C LEU A 139 7.42 -14.32 -6.50
N GLU A 140 8.21 -15.38 -6.47
CA GLU A 140 9.43 -15.43 -5.67
C GLU A 140 10.50 -14.51 -6.23
N ASN A 141 11.23 -13.83 -5.35
CA ASN A 141 12.41 -13.06 -5.67
C ASN A 141 13.56 -13.38 -4.70
N ARG A 142 14.68 -12.67 -4.78
CA ARG A 142 15.84 -12.87 -3.92
C ARG A 142 15.61 -12.62 -2.44
N PHE A 143 14.55 -11.87 -2.05
CA PHE A 143 14.21 -11.54 -0.67
C PHE A 143 13.27 -12.55 -0.03
N GLY A 144 12.41 -13.20 -0.81
CA GLY A 144 11.44 -14.16 -0.30
C GLY A 144 10.39 -14.62 -1.31
N GLY A 145 9.33 -15.24 -0.79
CA GLY A 145 8.22 -15.75 -1.60
C GLY A 145 7.06 -14.77 -1.73
N GLY A 146 6.61 -14.48 -2.96
CA GLY A 146 5.36 -13.76 -3.22
C GLY A 146 4.13 -14.65 -3.00
N ASN A 147 2.94 -14.08 -3.06
CA ASN A 147 1.68 -14.77 -2.73
C ASN A 147 1.34 -15.98 -3.61
N PHE A 148 1.99 -16.18 -4.74
CA PHE A 148 1.89 -17.41 -5.54
C PHE A 148 3.09 -18.38 -5.34
N SER A 149 3.99 -18.07 -4.41
CA SER A 149 5.11 -18.92 -4.00
C SER A 149 4.83 -19.59 -2.65
N ARG A 150 5.63 -20.62 -2.34
CA ARG A 150 5.68 -21.24 -1.01
C ARG A 150 6.98 -20.95 -0.27
N ALA A 151 7.88 -20.16 -0.89
CA ALA A 151 9.16 -19.82 -0.28
C ALA A 151 8.93 -18.86 0.91
N GLY A 152 9.75 -19.03 1.94
CA GLY A 152 9.83 -18.15 3.09
C GLY A 152 10.86 -17.04 2.90
N LEU A 153 11.38 -16.51 4.01
CA LEU A 153 12.37 -15.43 4.05
C LEU A 153 13.76 -15.93 3.66
N LYS A 154 14.36 -15.28 2.65
CA LYS A 154 15.71 -15.61 2.19
C LYS A 154 16.78 -14.73 2.88
N ASN A 155 18.06 -15.04 2.66
CA ASN A 155 19.15 -14.32 3.30
C ASN A 155 19.17 -12.82 2.95
N ASP A 156 18.88 -12.45 1.71
CA ASP A 156 18.80 -11.04 1.30
C ASP A 156 17.60 -10.35 1.94
N GLY A 157 16.50 -11.07 2.18
CA GLY A 157 15.36 -10.59 2.95
C GLY A 157 15.71 -10.30 4.41
N LYS A 158 16.50 -11.19 5.06
CA LYS A 158 17.02 -10.95 6.42
C LYS A 158 17.91 -9.71 6.47
N ALA A 159 18.82 -9.55 5.50
CA ALA A 159 19.67 -8.37 5.41
C ALA A 159 18.85 -7.08 5.20
N LEU A 160 17.72 -7.15 4.47
CA LEU A 160 16.81 -6.02 4.35
C LEU A 160 16.11 -5.70 5.68
N LEU A 161 15.64 -6.70 6.42
CA LEU A 161 15.06 -6.47 7.75
C LEU A 161 16.08 -5.87 8.72
N ASP A 162 17.33 -6.36 8.73
CA ASP A 162 18.42 -5.78 9.53
C ASP A 162 18.69 -4.31 9.15
N PHE A 163 18.63 -3.99 7.85
CA PHE A 163 18.77 -2.61 7.37
C PHE A 163 17.62 -1.71 7.83
N LEU A 164 16.39 -2.24 7.91
CA LEU A 164 15.19 -1.48 8.27
C LEU A 164 15.06 -1.24 9.79
N ASP A 165 15.84 -1.92 10.63
CA ASP A 165 15.77 -1.73 12.07
C ASP A 165 15.94 -0.25 12.45
N ASN A 166 14.98 0.31 13.19
CA ASN A 166 14.93 1.71 13.61
C ASN A 166 14.93 2.77 12.48
N LYS A 167 14.59 2.40 11.24
CA LYS A 167 14.59 3.33 10.07
C LYS A 167 13.30 4.14 9.90
N LYS A 168 12.26 3.92 10.72
CA LYS A 168 10.93 4.54 10.53
C LYS A 168 10.28 4.19 9.20
N ILE A 169 10.56 3.01 8.69
CA ILE A 169 10.00 2.43 7.49
C ILE A 169 9.32 1.13 7.90
N ALA A 170 8.04 0.95 7.57
CA ALA A 170 7.32 -0.27 7.89
C ALA A 170 7.60 -1.38 6.87
N VAL A 171 7.41 -2.63 7.27
CA VAL A 171 7.39 -3.79 6.36
C VAL A 171 5.95 -4.09 5.96
N ASP A 172 5.71 -4.20 4.65
CA ASP A 172 4.39 -4.50 4.10
C ASP A 172 4.24 -6.01 3.83
N PHE A 173 3.16 -6.57 4.35
CA PHE A 173 2.77 -7.97 4.19
C PHE A 173 1.87 -8.20 2.97
N SER A 174 1.48 -7.14 2.27
CA SER A 174 0.81 -7.30 0.98
C SER A 174 1.73 -8.04 0.01
N HIS A 175 1.17 -9.00 -0.74
CA HIS A 175 1.92 -9.88 -1.66
C HIS A 175 2.91 -10.88 -1.04
N THR A 176 3.01 -11.01 0.27
CA THR A 176 3.84 -12.09 0.85
C THR A 176 3.19 -13.46 0.66
N SER A 177 4.00 -14.51 0.50
CA SER A 177 3.54 -15.86 0.80
C SER A 177 3.26 -16.02 2.30
N ASP A 178 2.43 -16.98 2.68
CA ASP A 178 2.20 -17.26 4.11
C ASP A 178 3.50 -17.60 4.83
N ALA A 179 4.38 -18.40 4.19
CA ALA A 179 5.68 -18.74 4.75
C ALA A 179 6.56 -17.49 4.95
N LEU A 180 6.61 -16.58 3.98
CA LEU A 180 7.37 -15.34 4.12
C LEU A 180 6.82 -14.48 5.26
N ALA A 181 5.50 -14.36 5.38
CA ALA A 181 4.86 -13.57 6.43
C ALA A 181 5.23 -14.10 7.83
N TYR A 182 5.11 -15.42 8.06
CA TYR A 182 5.52 -16.05 9.33
C TYR A 182 7.02 -15.91 9.60
N ASP A 183 7.86 -16.06 8.58
CA ASP A 183 9.32 -15.95 8.74
C ASP A 183 9.74 -14.52 9.09
N ILE A 184 9.08 -13.48 8.49
CA ILE A 184 9.33 -12.07 8.84
C ILE A 184 8.97 -11.82 10.30
N LEU A 185 7.78 -12.24 10.76
CA LEU A 185 7.34 -12.08 12.15
C LEU A 185 8.33 -12.75 13.12
N ASN A 186 8.74 -13.99 12.82
CA ASN A 186 9.70 -14.72 13.63
C ASN A 186 11.08 -14.06 13.63
N TYR A 187 11.54 -13.57 12.48
CA TYR A 187 12.85 -12.92 12.38
C TYR A 187 12.90 -11.61 13.17
N ILE A 188 11.88 -10.76 13.04
CA ILE A 188 11.74 -9.51 13.78
C ILE A 188 11.74 -9.80 15.29
N SER A 189 10.93 -10.76 15.75
CA SER A 189 10.81 -11.11 17.16
C SER A 189 12.11 -11.70 17.72
N ASN A 190 12.71 -12.69 17.03
CA ASN A 190 13.92 -13.39 17.51
C ASN A 190 15.16 -12.48 17.56
N ASN A 191 15.22 -11.43 16.74
CA ASN A 191 16.33 -10.50 16.68
C ASN A 191 16.02 -9.16 17.40
N ASN A 192 14.82 -9.04 18.02
CA ASN A 192 14.36 -7.82 18.70
C ASN A 192 14.43 -6.57 17.82
N LEU A 193 14.10 -6.71 16.53
CA LEU A 193 14.11 -5.57 15.59
C LEU A 193 12.92 -4.66 15.84
N ASN A 194 13.16 -3.36 15.78
CA ASN A 194 12.13 -2.34 15.91
C ASN A 194 11.63 -1.91 14.52
N ILE A 195 10.79 -2.76 13.91
CA ILE A 195 10.23 -2.57 12.58
C ILE A 195 8.71 -2.65 12.66
N PRO A 196 7.97 -1.56 12.46
CA PRO A 196 6.51 -1.60 12.33
C PRO A 196 6.08 -2.41 11.10
N ILE A 197 4.93 -3.08 11.21
CA ILE A 197 4.37 -3.92 10.14
C ILE A 197 2.99 -3.43 9.73
N LEU A 198 2.62 -3.68 8.47
CA LEU A 198 1.28 -3.43 7.94
C LEU A 198 0.97 -4.37 6.77
N ALA A 199 -0.27 -4.39 6.30
CA ALA A 199 -0.67 -4.90 5.00
C ALA A 199 -1.37 -3.76 4.27
N SER A 200 -0.65 -3.09 3.39
CA SER A 200 -1.08 -1.82 2.80
C SER A 200 -2.35 -1.92 1.95
N HIS A 201 -2.59 -3.09 1.31
CA HIS A 201 -3.71 -3.30 0.39
C HIS A 201 -4.09 -4.79 0.31
N SER A 202 -4.66 -5.35 1.40
CA SER A 202 -5.01 -6.77 1.52
C SER A 202 -6.37 -6.99 2.15
N ASN A 203 -7.10 -7.96 1.63
CA ASN A 203 -8.38 -8.40 2.18
C ASN A 203 -8.23 -9.66 3.05
N TYR A 204 -9.32 -10.25 3.53
CA TYR A 204 -9.31 -11.40 4.43
C TYR A 204 -9.67 -12.68 3.68
N ARG A 205 -8.82 -13.71 3.78
CA ARG A 205 -8.96 -15.00 3.08
C ARG A 205 -10.20 -15.79 3.47
N PRO A 206 -10.67 -15.78 4.72
CA PRO A 206 -11.93 -16.45 5.07
C PRO A 206 -13.17 -15.87 4.38
N ILE A 207 -13.16 -14.60 3.99
CA ILE A 207 -14.26 -13.96 3.26
C ILE A 207 -14.19 -14.29 1.76
N TYR A 208 -13.00 -14.20 1.16
CA TYR A 208 -12.80 -14.60 -0.22
C TYR A 208 -11.49 -15.36 -0.37
N HIS A 209 -11.60 -16.66 -0.65
CA HIS A 209 -10.46 -17.57 -0.69
C HIS A 209 -9.55 -17.29 -1.89
N HIS A 210 -8.51 -16.48 -1.66
CA HIS A 210 -7.48 -16.16 -2.63
C HIS A 210 -6.11 -16.06 -1.94
N PRO A 211 -5.00 -16.58 -2.55
CA PRO A 211 -3.66 -16.51 -1.95
C PRO A 211 -3.18 -15.09 -1.64
N ARG A 212 -3.74 -14.08 -2.33
CA ARG A 212 -3.43 -12.67 -2.12
C ARG A 212 -4.02 -12.10 -0.83
N ASN A 213 -5.06 -12.75 -0.28
CA ASN A 213 -5.74 -12.34 0.93
C ASN A 213 -5.08 -12.93 2.17
N LEU A 214 -5.12 -12.16 3.26
CA LEU A 214 -4.50 -12.53 4.53
C LEU A 214 -5.23 -13.69 5.21
N PRO A 215 -4.52 -14.71 5.69
CA PRO A 215 -5.09 -15.65 6.66
C PRO A 215 -5.30 -14.93 8.00
N ASP A 216 -6.26 -15.42 8.80
CA ASP A 216 -6.64 -14.79 10.08
C ASP A 216 -5.47 -14.68 11.06
N GLU A 217 -4.58 -15.65 11.06
CA GLU A 217 -3.42 -15.68 11.95
C GLU A 217 -2.47 -14.50 11.67
N ILE A 218 -2.20 -14.21 10.40
CA ILE A 218 -1.34 -13.08 10.01
C ILE A 218 -2.08 -11.76 10.26
N ALA A 219 -3.36 -11.66 9.90
CA ALA A 219 -4.16 -10.46 10.18
C ALA A 219 -4.17 -10.14 11.69
N LYS A 220 -4.32 -11.16 12.54
CA LYS A 220 -4.28 -11.01 14.01
C LYS A 220 -2.93 -10.51 14.51
N GLU A 221 -1.82 -11.01 13.96
CA GLU A 221 -0.49 -10.52 14.33
C GLU A 221 -0.29 -9.06 13.95
N ILE A 222 -0.75 -8.64 12.75
CA ILE A 222 -0.72 -7.24 12.34
C ILE A 222 -1.53 -6.37 13.32
N ILE A 223 -2.75 -6.80 13.68
CA ILE A 223 -3.60 -6.08 14.64
C ILE A 223 -2.93 -6.00 16.02
N ASN A 224 -2.38 -7.10 16.54
CA ASN A 224 -1.72 -7.17 17.85
C ASN A 224 -0.51 -6.24 17.94
N GLN A 225 0.21 -6.07 16.83
CA GLN A 225 1.36 -5.16 16.73
C GLN A 225 0.96 -3.73 16.35
N GLN A 226 -0.35 -3.41 16.43
CA GLN A 226 -0.88 -2.08 16.08
C GLN A 226 -0.56 -1.66 14.63
N GLY A 227 -0.48 -2.63 13.73
CA GLY A 227 -0.31 -2.40 12.30
C GLY A 227 -1.59 -1.94 11.62
N LEU A 228 -1.53 -1.77 10.29
CA LEU A 228 -2.68 -1.43 9.46
C LEU A 228 -3.00 -2.56 8.49
N ILE A 229 -4.29 -2.69 8.13
CA ILE A 229 -4.77 -3.56 7.06
C ILE A 229 -5.63 -2.70 6.13
N GLY A 230 -5.10 -2.37 4.95
CA GLY A 230 -5.78 -1.60 3.92
C GLY A 230 -6.69 -2.49 3.08
N LEU A 231 -7.98 -2.15 3.00
CA LEU A 231 -8.95 -2.88 2.17
C LEU A 231 -8.66 -2.66 0.69
N ASN A 232 -8.44 -3.76 -0.02
CA ASN A 232 -8.14 -3.77 -1.46
C ASN A 232 -9.44 -3.81 -2.28
N PHE A 233 -9.53 -2.99 -3.33
CA PHE A 233 -10.74 -2.84 -4.16
C PHE A 233 -10.71 -3.69 -5.45
N VAL A 234 -9.60 -4.34 -5.76
CA VAL A 234 -9.46 -5.18 -6.95
C VAL A 234 -10.39 -6.39 -6.83
N ARG A 235 -11.31 -6.54 -7.80
CA ARG A 235 -12.34 -7.59 -7.81
C ARG A 235 -11.78 -9.00 -7.60
N ALA A 236 -10.66 -9.30 -8.23
CA ALA A 236 -10.03 -10.63 -8.11
C ALA A 236 -9.61 -10.97 -6.66
N PHE A 237 -9.51 -10.00 -5.78
CA PHE A 237 -9.10 -10.16 -4.39
C PHE A 237 -10.22 -9.85 -3.40
N ALA A 238 -11.18 -9.00 -3.78
CA ALA A 238 -12.37 -8.74 -2.99
C ALA A 238 -13.44 -9.82 -3.23
N HIS A 239 -14.05 -9.81 -4.38
CA HIS A 239 -14.96 -10.83 -4.93
C HIS A 239 -15.29 -10.48 -6.38
N ASN A 240 -15.31 -11.47 -7.28
CA ASN A 240 -15.49 -11.18 -8.71
C ASN A 240 -16.88 -10.62 -9.09
N GLU A 241 -17.92 -10.91 -8.32
CA GLU A 241 -19.31 -10.62 -8.71
C GLU A 241 -20.08 -9.76 -7.69
N HIS A 242 -19.61 -9.66 -6.44
CA HIS A 242 -20.34 -9.03 -5.33
C HIS A 242 -19.61 -7.81 -4.79
N PRO A 243 -19.93 -6.58 -5.22
CA PRO A 243 -19.27 -5.35 -4.75
C PRO A 243 -19.47 -5.11 -3.24
N GLU A 244 -20.60 -5.56 -2.68
CA GLU A 244 -20.93 -5.44 -1.26
C GLU A 244 -20.02 -6.24 -0.33
N VAL A 245 -19.25 -7.19 -0.86
CA VAL A 245 -18.30 -8.00 -0.06
C VAL A 245 -17.22 -7.17 0.61
N LEU A 246 -16.99 -5.94 0.15
CA LEU A 246 -16.06 -5.03 0.82
C LEU A 246 -16.49 -4.73 2.27
N PHE A 247 -17.82 -4.68 2.51
CA PHE A 247 -18.38 -4.54 3.87
C PHE A 247 -18.18 -5.81 4.70
N ASP A 248 -18.23 -6.99 4.08
CA ASP A 248 -17.98 -8.26 4.77
C ASP A 248 -16.49 -8.37 5.17
N HIS A 249 -15.57 -7.91 4.31
CA HIS A 249 -14.16 -7.80 4.67
C HIS A 249 -13.94 -6.82 5.83
N LEU A 250 -14.59 -5.66 5.81
CA LEU A 250 -14.53 -4.71 6.92
C LEU A 250 -15.06 -5.33 8.21
N ASN A 251 -16.27 -5.92 8.18
CA ASN A 251 -16.87 -6.55 9.34
C ASN A 251 -15.99 -7.65 9.92
N HIS A 252 -15.41 -8.49 9.07
CA HIS A 252 -14.50 -9.55 9.48
C HIS A 252 -13.26 -9.00 10.23
N GLY A 253 -12.69 -7.91 9.74
CA GLY A 253 -11.59 -7.22 10.42
C GLY A 253 -12.00 -6.69 11.79
N LEU A 254 -13.17 -6.07 11.89
CA LEU A 254 -13.72 -5.54 13.16
C LEU A 254 -13.97 -6.66 14.17
N GLU A 255 -14.58 -7.78 13.75
CA GLU A 255 -14.83 -8.95 14.61
C GLU A 255 -13.54 -9.56 15.19
N ARG A 256 -12.40 -9.32 14.58
CA ARG A 256 -11.06 -9.77 15.04
C ARG A 256 -10.32 -8.72 15.85
N GLY A 257 -11.00 -7.68 16.27
CA GLY A 257 -10.41 -6.60 17.06
C GLY A 257 -9.63 -5.57 16.24
N GLY A 258 -9.83 -5.56 14.93
CA GLY A 258 -9.13 -4.66 13.99
C GLY A 258 -9.69 -3.24 13.90
N GLU A 259 -10.50 -2.80 14.85
CA GLU A 259 -11.10 -1.46 14.85
C GLU A 259 -10.06 -0.33 14.71
N SER A 260 -8.88 -0.50 15.30
CA SER A 260 -7.75 0.43 15.21
C SER A 260 -6.74 0.10 14.11
N ALA A 261 -7.02 -0.90 13.26
CA ALA A 261 -6.11 -1.39 12.23
C ALA A 261 -6.64 -1.25 10.81
N VAL A 262 -7.98 -1.23 10.61
CA VAL A 262 -8.57 -1.14 9.27
C VAL A 262 -8.33 0.23 8.64
N ALA A 263 -8.02 0.23 7.34
CA ALA A 263 -7.78 1.43 6.52
C ALA A 263 -8.21 1.18 5.07
N TYR A 264 -8.14 2.19 4.21
CA TYR A 264 -8.25 2.01 2.76
C TYR A 264 -6.88 1.75 2.15
N GLY A 265 -6.84 0.83 1.17
CA GLY A 265 -5.69 0.53 0.33
C GLY A 265 -6.22 0.04 -1.01
N ALA A 266 -6.79 0.96 -1.82
CA ALA A 266 -7.63 0.61 -2.97
C ALA A 266 -6.89 -0.12 -4.09
N ASP A 267 -5.59 0.06 -4.20
CA ASP A 267 -4.78 -0.60 -5.23
C ASP A 267 -5.15 -0.15 -6.66
N PHE A 268 -5.34 1.17 -6.87
CA PHE A 268 -5.62 1.72 -8.20
C PHE A 268 -4.39 1.70 -9.09
N PHE A 269 -4.44 0.94 -10.18
CA PHE A 269 -3.37 0.82 -11.16
C PHE A 269 -3.85 1.04 -12.61
N PHE A 270 -2.93 1.18 -13.55
CA PHE A 270 -3.24 1.34 -14.97
C PHE A 270 -3.66 0.01 -15.60
N THR A 271 -4.96 -0.16 -15.85
CA THR A 271 -5.56 -1.43 -16.27
C THR A 271 -5.53 -1.68 -17.78
N LYS A 272 -5.46 -0.63 -18.61
CA LYS A 272 -5.60 -0.74 -20.07
C LYS A 272 -4.52 -1.61 -20.72
N SER A 273 -3.31 -1.66 -20.18
CA SER A 273 -2.22 -2.49 -20.70
C SER A 273 -2.02 -3.82 -19.94
N HIS A 274 -2.88 -4.13 -18.98
CA HIS A 274 -2.76 -5.39 -18.24
C HIS A 274 -2.85 -6.59 -19.18
N PRO A 275 -1.93 -7.57 -19.09
CA PRO A 275 -1.86 -8.70 -20.03
C PRO A 275 -3.10 -9.61 -19.96
N ASP A 276 -3.66 -9.80 -18.77
CA ASP A 276 -4.85 -10.63 -18.56
C ASP A 276 -6.14 -9.82 -18.73
N LYS A 277 -6.71 -9.87 -19.94
CA LYS A 277 -7.97 -9.18 -20.26
C LYS A 277 -9.21 -9.86 -19.71
N SER A 278 -9.11 -11.11 -19.23
CA SER A 278 -10.24 -11.82 -18.61
C SER A 278 -10.67 -11.21 -17.27
N ARG A 279 -9.78 -10.42 -16.64
CA ARG A 279 -10.03 -9.71 -15.39
C ARG A 279 -10.78 -8.38 -15.54
N ILE A 280 -11.06 -7.95 -16.78
CA ILE A 280 -11.80 -6.69 -17.04
C ILE A 280 -13.30 -6.90 -16.73
N PRO A 281 -13.95 -5.98 -15.99
CA PRO A 281 -13.38 -4.83 -15.29
C PRO A 281 -12.59 -5.25 -14.05
N PHE A 282 -11.49 -4.55 -13.74
CA PHE A 282 -10.64 -4.85 -12.57
C PHE A 282 -11.27 -4.44 -11.25
N TYR A 283 -12.18 -3.46 -11.28
CA TYR A 283 -12.88 -2.93 -10.12
C TYR A 283 -14.38 -3.05 -10.33
N HIS A 284 -15.15 -3.11 -9.26
CA HIS A 284 -16.58 -2.89 -9.31
C HIS A 284 -16.88 -1.42 -9.55
N LYS A 285 -17.97 -1.11 -10.25
CA LYS A 285 -18.35 0.26 -10.61
C LYS A 285 -18.55 1.16 -9.38
N GLU A 286 -18.98 0.58 -8.27
CA GLU A 286 -19.24 1.24 -7.00
C GLU A 286 -17.99 1.80 -6.35
N HIS A 287 -16.79 1.28 -6.70
CA HIS A 287 -15.50 1.69 -6.14
C HIS A 287 -14.33 1.54 -7.14
N GLU A 288 -14.58 1.91 -8.41
CA GLU A 288 -13.59 1.80 -9.49
C GLU A 288 -12.56 2.94 -9.54
N ASN A 289 -12.75 3.99 -8.76
CA ASN A 289 -11.84 5.13 -8.67
C ASN A 289 -11.99 5.87 -7.33
N SER A 290 -11.07 6.77 -7.03
CA SER A 290 -11.03 7.49 -5.76
C SER A 290 -12.25 8.39 -5.52
N ALA A 291 -12.98 8.84 -6.54
CA ALA A 291 -14.19 9.65 -6.35
C ALA A 291 -15.29 8.87 -5.60
N SER A 292 -15.26 7.55 -5.68
CA SER A 292 -16.26 6.68 -5.01
C SER A 292 -16.16 6.66 -3.48
N TYR A 293 -15.06 7.10 -2.88
CA TYR A 293 -14.91 7.11 -1.41
C TYR A 293 -16.02 7.82 -0.66
N ILE A 294 -16.59 8.89 -1.24
CA ILE A 294 -17.68 9.64 -0.59
C ILE A 294 -18.93 8.73 -0.45
N ALA A 295 -19.37 8.12 -1.56
CA ALA A 295 -20.53 7.24 -1.57
C ALA A 295 -20.27 5.98 -0.72
N LEU A 296 -19.07 5.42 -0.79
CA LEU A 296 -18.66 4.26 0.02
C LEU A 296 -18.72 4.58 1.52
N ASN A 297 -18.23 5.74 1.96
CA ASN A 297 -18.31 6.18 3.34
C ASN A 297 -19.77 6.38 3.81
N GLU A 298 -20.67 6.88 2.95
CA GLU A 298 -22.08 7.00 3.26
C GLU A 298 -22.74 5.63 3.51
N GLU A 299 -22.38 4.62 2.71
CA GLU A 299 -22.87 3.25 2.91
C GLU A 299 -22.26 2.59 4.16
N ILE A 300 -20.98 2.82 4.45
CA ILE A 300 -20.32 2.35 5.68
C ILE A 300 -20.99 2.95 6.91
N GLN A 301 -21.30 4.25 6.92
CA GLN A 301 -22.00 4.90 8.04
C GLN A 301 -23.42 4.36 8.27
N LYS A 302 -24.10 3.84 7.24
CA LYS A 302 -25.41 3.20 7.38
C LYS A 302 -25.33 1.78 7.98
N LYS A 303 -24.24 1.05 7.68
CA LYS A 303 -24.06 -0.36 8.09
C LYS A 303 -23.32 -0.50 9.43
N PHE A 304 -22.41 0.42 9.68
CA PHE A 304 -21.60 0.51 10.90
C PHE A 304 -21.94 1.82 11.61
N ASP A 305 -21.04 2.36 12.40
CA ASP A 305 -21.25 3.68 13.01
C ASP A 305 -20.33 4.74 12.39
N HIS A 306 -20.54 5.99 12.81
CA HIS A 306 -19.73 7.12 12.33
C HIS A 306 -18.26 6.99 12.76
N GLU A 307 -17.99 6.45 13.94
CA GLU A 307 -16.63 6.31 14.48
C GLU A 307 -15.84 5.26 13.69
N ILE A 308 -16.42 4.11 13.37
CA ILE A 308 -15.80 3.10 12.51
C ILE A 308 -15.48 3.70 11.13
N CYS A 309 -16.42 4.43 10.53
CA CYS A 309 -16.19 5.09 9.25
C CYS A 309 -15.02 6.08 9.33
N LYS A 310 -14.91 6.86 10.39
CA LYS A 310 -13.85 7.83 10.62
C LYS A 310 -12.48 7.15 10.80
N LYS A 311 -12.43 6.07 11.60
CA LYS A 311 -11.23 5.26 11.81
C LYS A 311 -10.73 4.66 10.51
N LEU A 312 -11.59 4.00 9.75
CA LEU A 312 -11.27 3.44 8.44
C LEU A 312 -10.79 4.51 7.46
N SER A 313 -11.47 5.66 7.42
CA SER A 313 -11.18 6.72 6.45
C SER A 313 -9.80 7.33 6.62
N TYR A 314 -9.36 7.58 7.87
CA TYR A 314 -8.09 8.30 8.09
C TYR A 314 -7.47 8.16 9.47
N GLN A 315 -8.23 8.01 10.56
CA GLN A 315 -7.67 8.11 11.91
C GLN A 315 -6.65 7.02 12.20
N ASN A 316 -6.96 5.75 11.85
CA ASN A 316 -6.03 4.64 12.08
C ASN A 316 -4.70 4.86 11.35
N ALA A 317 -4.76 5.33 10.10
CA ALA A 317 -3.56 5.61 9.32
C ALA A 317 -2.75 6.79 9.89
N LEU A 318 -3.41 7.86 10.35
CA LEU A 318 -2.73 8.97 11.04
C LEU A 318 -2.07 8.53 12.34
N GLU A 319 -2.74 7.73 13.15
CA GLU A 319 -2.19 7.20 14.40
C GLU A 319 -0.99 6.30 14.14
N PHE A 320 -1.06 5.46 13.10
CA PHE A 320 0.07 4.62 12.70
C PHE A 320 1.27 5.48 12.26
N LEU A 321 1.08 6.47 11.38
CA LEU A 321 2.12 7.41 10.96
C LEU A 321 2.73 8.17 12.13
N ASN A 322 1.90 8.60 13.08
CA ASN A 322 2.38 9.30 14.27
C ASN A 322 3.26 8.40 15.16
N ARG A 323 2.93 7.11 15.29
CA ARG A 323 3.79 6.13 15.99
C ARG A 323 5.08 5.87 15.21
N LEU A 324 4.97 5.59 13.91
CA LEU A 324 6.10 5.33 13.03
C LEU A 324 7.17 6.45 13.09
N TRP A 325 6.73 7.69 13.08
CA TRP A 325 7.66 8.84 13.08
C TRP A 325 8.15 9.26 14.48
N ARG A 326 7.72 8.58 15.55
CA ARG A 326 8.25 8.75 16.93
C ARG A 326 9.40 7.81 17.26
N ILE A 327 9.57 6.75 16.50
CA ILE A 327 10.62 5.73 16.66
C ILE A 327 12.03 6.33 16.60
#